data_c1c768cc0075c22132fc2307d9128fd4
#
_entry.id   c1c768cc0075c22132fc2307d9128fd4
#
_cell.length_a   1.000
_cell.length_b   1.000
_cell.length_c   1.000
_cell.angle_alpha   90.00
_cell.angle_beta   90.00
_cell.angle_gamma   90.00
#
_symmetry.space_group_name_H-M   'P 1'
#
loop_
_entity.id
_entity.type
_entity.pdbx_description
1 polymer ?
#
loop_
_entity_poly.entity_id
_entity_poly.type
_entity_poly.pdbx_seq_one_letter_code
_entity_poly.pdbx_strand_id
1 'polypeptide(L)'
;MTTLPHAGHLLERARWAARAYADYDAVTVSAIVTAVADAGYAEAERLATAAVTETGMGIAADKVVKNRARSRGILDYYRGADFVSPRVDTARKIIEIPRPAGVVLAVTPATNPVCTVYSTVILALMTRNAVVVAPDPLAQNCSADAARTLADAAVKAGAPDGIVQVIDESSNSLVEALMADERTDVVAATGVAGAGPGNVPVFVDASADIAAAARRIVDSKAFDNSVSCTNESVLVAEESITGALCSAMTRHGAHILDVDAARRLRAFMFADGHLNADVVGRDATWIAARAGLRVTPDTRVLVAPFEHVMAEEMLAHVKMSPVLGMTTVSDDARGIRAARAVVLIGGAAHSAAVHSENPSLITDFAAQMPVPRVSVNVGNSTGSAASEVSLQPQGLISWTRIAYDSDVGVAMPNFAGITPWRTPGGPVPRYPHASNDQRTAPLPQRNGHPIGITEAPAGIEGHDH
;
A
#
# COMPACT_ATOMS: atom_id res chain seq x y z
N MET A 1 22.91 0.68 -17.05
CA MET A 1 21.84 -0.34 -16.96
C MET A 1 22.28 -1.42 -16.01
N THR A 2 21.48 -1.65 -14.95
CA THR A 2 21.72 -2.75 -14.00
C THR A 2 21.60 -4.07 -14.76
N THR A 3 22.67 -4.86 -14.76
CA THR A 3 22.69 -6.15 -15.45
C THR A 3 22.11 -7.25 -14.57
N LEU A 4 21.59 -8.32 -15.16
CA LEU A 4 21.07 -9.48 -14.43
C LEU A 4 22.10 -10.08 -13.44
N PRO A 5 23.41 -10.23 -13.80
CA PRO A 5 24.43 -10.67 -12.85
C PRO A 5 24.60 -9.71 -11.66
N HIS A 6 24.52 -8.39 -11.86
CA HIS A 6 24.61 -7.41 -10.77
C HIS A 6 23.40 -7.50 -9.83
N ALA A 7 22.21 -7.60 -10.38
CA ALA A 7 20.98 -7.78 -9.59
C ALA A 7 20.99 -9.12 -8.84
N GLY A 8 21.52 -10.18 -9.46
CA GLY A 8 21.74 -11.47 -8.80
C GLY A 8 22.67 -11.35 -7.59
N HIS A 9 23.73 -10.52 -7.67
CA HIS A 9 24.62 -10.26 -6.54
C HIS A 9 23.91 -9.52 -5.40
N LEU A 10 23.00 -8.58 -5.72
CA LEU A 10 22.18 -7.92 -4.69
C LEU A 10 21.29 -8.93 -3.94
N LEU A 11 20.65 -9.86 -4.64
CA LEU A 11 19.86 -10.92 -4.01
C LEU A 11 20.70 -11.85 -3.13
N GLU A 12 21.92 -12.22 -3.55
CA GLU A 12 22.82 -13.03 -2.72
C GLU A 12 23.22 -12.32 -1.45
N ARG A 13 23.58 -11.05 -1.55
CA ARG A 13 23.92 -10.22 -0.39
C ARG A 13 22.72 -10.06 0.54
N ALA A 14 21.51 -9.82 0.01
CA ALA A 14 20.27 -9.77 0.79
C ALA A 14 19.99 -11.09 1.51
N ARG A 15 20.16 -12.22 0.82
CA ARG A 15 19.94 -13.55 1.41
C ARG A 15 20.93 -13.87 2.53
N TRP A 16 22.18 -13.46 2.37
CA TRP A 16 23.18 -13.56 3.43
C TRP A 16 22.78 -12.70 4.64
N ALA A 17 22.39 -11.45 4.41
CA ALA A 17 21.94 -10.54 5.46
C ALA A 17 20.68 -11.05 6.19
N ALA A 18 19.70 -11.58 5.45
CA ALA A 18 18.49 -12.18 6.01
C ALA A 18 18.81 -13.36 6.95
N ARG A 19 19.76 -14.22 6.58
CA ARG A 19 20.19 -15.32 7.45
C ARG A 19 20.82 -14.83 8.75
N ALA A 20 21.70 -13.83 8.67
CA ALA A 20 22.32 -13.25 9.85
C ALA A 20 21.29 -12.56 10.76
N TYR A 21 20.31 -11.88 10.17
CA TYR A 21 19.28 -11.15 10.88
C TYR A 21 18.21 -12.06 11.50
N ALA A 22 17.99 -13.24 10.92
CA ALA A 22 16.99 -14.20 11.40
C ALA A 22 17.17 -14.64 12.86
N ASP A 23 18.39 -14.56 13.39
CA ASP A 23 18.72 -14.97 14.75
C ASP A 23 18.66 -13.81 15.77
N TYR A 24 18.34 -12.60 15.36
CA TYR A 24 18.26 -11.43 16.24
C TYR A 24 17.03 -11.50 17.15
N ASP A 25 17.21 -11.08 18.40
CA ASP A 25 16.13 -11.02 19.40
C ASP A 25 15.21 -9.81 19.19
N ALA A 26 14.05 -9.83 19.84
CA ALA A 26 13.03 -8.79 19.72
C ALA A 26 13.52 -7.40 20.15
N VAL A 27 14.40 -7.30 21.14
CA VAL A 27 14.91 -6.03 21.65
C VAL A 27 15.81 -5.38 20.62
N THR A 28 16.74 -6.15 20.04
CA THR A 28 17.65 -5.67 18.99
C THR A 28 16.89 -5.29 17.71
N VAL A 29 15.94 -6.13 17.29
CA VAL A 29 15.08 -5.83 16.14
C VAL A 29 14.29 -4.55 16.36
N SER A 30 13.68 -4.36 17.53
CA SER A 30 12.92 -3.15 17.86
C SER A 30 13.80 -1.89 17.82
N ALA A 31 15.02 -1.96 18.33
CA ALA A 31 15.98 -0.84 18.30
C ALA A 31 16.34 -0.46 16.86
N ILE A 32 16.64 -1.45 16.00
CA ILE A 32 16.95 -1.23 14.59
C ILE A 32 15.75 -0.62 13.85
N VAL A 33 14.56 -1.19 14.01
CA VAL A 33 13.33 -0.72 13.36
C VAL A 33 12.97 0.71 13.80
N THR A 34 13.18 1.03 15.09
CA THR A 34 12.98 2.39 15.61
C THR A 34 13.94 3.38 14.95
N ALA A 35 15.24 3.06 14.88
CA ALA A 35 16.22 3.92 14.24
C ALA A 35 15.93 4.16 12.74
N VAL A 36 15.48 3.12 12.04
CA VAL A 36 15.08 3.21 10.62
C VAL A 36 13.84 4.09 10.45
N ALA A 37 12.81 3.92 11.29
CA ALA A 37 11.61 4.74 11.24
C ALA A 37 11.89 6.21 11.59
N ASP A 38 12.78 6.46 12.55
CA ASP A 38 13.21 7.81 12.92
C ASP A 38 13.97 8.50 11.78
N ALA A 39 14.85 7.78 11.09
CA ALA A 39 15.56 8.28 9.91
C ALA A 39 14.58 8.64 8.79
N GLY A 40 13.63 7.75 8.48
CA GLY A 40 12.58 8.03 7.49
C GLY A 40 11.70 9.23 7.87
N TYR A 41 11.36 9.37 9.15
CA TYR A 41 10.59 10.52 9.65
C TYR A 41 11.35 11.83 9.50
N ALA A 42 12.63 11.83 9.82
CA ALA A 42 13.50 13.03 9.73
C ALA A 42 13.64 13.52 8.27
N GLU A 43 13.74 12.60 7.31
CA GLU A 43 13.90 12.90 5.88
C GLU A 43 12.57 13.08 5.12
N ALA A 44 11.44 13.04 5.82
CA ALA A 44 10.11 13.03 5.22
C ALA A 44 9.85 14.24 4.30
N GLU A 45 10.31 15.44 4.66
CA GLU A 45 10.10 16.67 3.89
C GLU A 45 11.00 16.73 2.64
N ARG A 46 12.29 16.43 2.82
CA ARG A 46 13.25 16.43 1.72
C ARG A 46 12.86 15.45 0.64
N LEU A 47 12.55 14.22 1.05
CA LEU A 47 12.19 13.15 0.12
C LEU A 47 10.79 13.32 -0.51
N ALA A 48 9.85 13.98 0.19
CA ALA A 48 8.57 14.36 -0.41
C ALA A 48 8.76 15.37 -1.55
N THR A 49 9.61 16.37 -1.34
CA THR A 49 9.95 17.36 -2.37
C THR A 49 10.68 16.72 -3.54
N ALA A 50 11.65 15.84 -3.27
CA ALA A 50 12.37 15.09 -4.30
C ALA A 50 11.42 14.24 -5.17
N ALA A 51 10.46 13.53 -4.54
CA ALA A 51 9.49 12.70 -5.25
C ALA A 51 8.61 13.52 -6.19
N VAL A 52 8.09 14.68 -5.75
CA VAL A 52 7.28 15.56 -6.63
C VAL A 52 8.11 16.15 -7.75
N THR A 53 9.35 16.56 -7.45
CA THR A 53 10.26 17.12 -8.45
C THR A 53 10.59 16.11 -9.55
N GLU A 54 10.85 14.86 -9.18
CA GLU A 54 11.22 13.80 -10.12
C GLU A 54 10.03 13.31 -10.94
N THR A 55 8.90 13.04 -10.26
CA THR A 55 7.74 12.40 -10.91
C THR A 55 6.76 13.40 -11.52
N GLY A 56 6.73 14.64 -11.02
CA GLY A 56 5.70 15.62 -11.34
C GLY A 56 4.31 15.27 -10.79
N MET A 57 4.20 14.32 -9.86
CA MET A 57 2.94 13.77 -9.35
C MET A 57 2.70 14.15 -7.91
N GLY A 58 1.48 14.62 -7.60
CA GLY A 58 1.01 14.85 -6.25
C GLY A 58 1.45 16.19 -5.65
N ILE A 59 1.35 16.28 -4.32
CA ILE A 59 1.60 17.50 -3.53
C ILE A 59 2.63 17.19 -2.45
N ALA A 60 3.73 17.95 -2.42
CA ALA A 60 4.83 17.70 -1.49
C ALA A 60 4.38 17.70 -0.02
N ALA A 61 3.54 18.65 0.41
CA ALA A 61 3.01 18.70 1.77
C ALA A 61 2.24 17.44 2.16
N ASP A 62 1.43 16.90 1.25
CA ASP A 62 0.65 15.68 1.47
C ASP A 62 1.56 14.43 1.47
N LYS A 63 2.59 14.41 0.62
CA LYS A 63 3.60 13.34 0.67
C LYS A 63 4.40 13.35 1.96
N VAL A 64 4.64 14.51 2.58
CA VAL A 64 5.22 14.59 3.94
C VAL A 64 4.35 13.86 4.95
N VAL A 65 3.03 14.11 4.92
CA VAL A 65 2.08 13.41 5.80
C VAL A 65 2.16 11.89 5.58
N LYS A 66 2.16 11.44 4.33
CA LYS A 66 2.30 10.02 3.99
C LYS A 66 3.63 9.44 4.48
N ASN A 67 4.75 10.11 4.23
CA ASN A 67 6.08 9.65 4.64
C ASN A 67 6.17 9.51 6.17
N ARG A 68 5.63 10.48 6.92
CA ARG A 68 5.57 10.43 8.40
C ARG A 68 4.68 9.30 8.90
N ALA A 69 3.52 9.10 8.28
CA ALA A 69 2.61 8.00 8.61
C ALA A 69 3.24 6.62 8.29
N ARG A 70 4.01 6.52 7.21
CA ARG A 70 4.68 5.28 6.79
C ARG A 70 6.07 5.05 7.42
N SER A 71 6.49 5.93 8.30
CA SER A 71 7.68 5.76 9.15
C SER A 71 7.25 5.53 10.61
N ARG A 72 7.27 6.54 11.46
CA ARG A 72 6.86 6.42 12.87
C ARG A 72 5.41 5.95 13.05
N GLY A 73 4.50 6.33 12.15
CA GLY A 73 3.11 5.91 12.23
C GLY A 73 2.92 4.39 12.16
N ILE A 74 3.79 3.65 11.47
CA ILE A 74 3.77 2.18 11.49
C ILE A 74 4.13 1.65 12.88
N LEU A 75 5.13 2.21 13.55
CA LEU A 75 5.50 1.81 14.90
C LEU A 75 4.38 2.06 15.90
N ASP A 76 3.68 3.21 15.75
CA ASP A 76 2.54 3.52 16.60
C ASP A 76 1.37 2.55 16.38
N TYR A 77 1.12 2.16 15.13
CA TYR A 77 0.06 1.21 14.79
C TYR A 77 0.34 -0.20 15.34
N TYR A 78 1.59 -0.66 15.26
CA TYR A 78 2.01 -1.97 15.76
C TYR A 78 2.57 -1.92 17.19
N ARG A 79 2.30 -0.86 17.94
CA ARG A 79 2.77 -0.70 19.31
C ARG A 79 2.37 -1.89 20.18
N GLY A 80 3.38 -2.53 20.78
CA GLY A 80 3.20 -3.73 21.62
C GLY A 80 3.03 -5.04 20.85
N ALA A 81 3.04 -5.03 19.53
CA ALA A 81 3.06 -6.25 18.73
C ALA A 81 4.49 -6.85 18.72
N ASP A 82 4.58 -8.15 18.89
CA ASP A 82 5.82 -8.91 18.81
C ASP A 82 5.74 -9.92 17.66
N PHE A 83 6.64 -9.77 16.69
CA PHE A 83 6.75 -10.62 15.50
C PHE A 83 8.02 -11.49 15.53
N VAL A 84 8.74 -11.48 16.64
CA VAL A 84 10.05 -12.11 16.80
C VAL A 84 10.02 -13.22 17.86
N SER A 85 9.40 -12.96 18.99
CA SER A 85 9.41 -13.92 20.11
C SER A 85 8.48 -15.11 19.88
N PRO A 86 8.82 -16.30 20.40
CA PRO A 86 7.92 -17.43 20.40
C PRO A 86 6.63 -17.13 21.17
N ARG A 87 5.51 -17.64 20.68
CA ARG A 87 4.20 -17.57 21.33
C ARG A 87 3.88 -18.88 21.99
N VAL A 88 3.45 -18.85 23.24
CA VAL A 88 3.10 -20.06 24.02
C VAL A 88 1.59 -20.06 24.27
N ASP A 89 0.91 -21.05 23.71
CA ASP A 89 -0.49 -21.35 24.01
C ASP A 89 -0.54 -22.58 24.95
N THR A 90 -0.63 -22.32 26.24
CA THR A 90 -0.65 -23.36 27.24
C THR A 90 -1.94 -24.19 27.23
N ALA A 91 -3.05 -23.59 26.77
CA ALA A 91 -4.34 -24.28 26.70
C ALA A 91 -4.34 -25.33 25.58
N ARG A 92 -3.74 -24.99 24.43
CA ARG A 92 -3.59 -25.91 23.31
C ARG A 92 -2.30 -26.71 23.33
N LYS A 93 -1.40 -26.44 24.28
CA LYS A 93 -0.07 -27.01 24.37
C LYS A 93 0.76 -26.84 23.07
N ILE A 94 0.69 -25.63 22.51
CA ILE A 94 1.39 -25.28 21.29
C ILE A 94 2.36 -24.15 21.58
N ILE A 95 3.57 -24.24 21.00
CA ILE A 95 4.52 -23.15 20.93
C ILE A 95 4.70 -22.79 19.45
N GLU A 96 4.47 -21.54 19.09
CA GLU A 96 4.67 -21.02 17.74
C GLU A 96 5.94 -20.18 17.70
N ILE A 97 6.88 -20.57 16.86
CA ILE A 97 8.14 -19.87 16.66
C ILE A 97 8.08 -19.15 15.32
N PRO A 98 8.13 -17.79 15.30
CA PRO A 98 8.08 -17.03 14.06
C PRO A 98 9.40 -17.13 13.30
N ARG A 99 9.30 -17.40 12.01
CA ARG A 99 10.45 -17.49 11.10
C ARG A 99 10.28 -16.47 9.99
N PRO A 100 11.29 -15.61 9.72
CA PRO A 100 11.21 -14.70 8.59
C PRO A 100 11.06 -15.48 7.27
N ALA A 101 10.35 -14.90 6.31
CA ALA A 101 10.25 -15.45 4.96
C ALA A 101 11.62 -15.50 4.28
N GLY A 102 12.43 -14.45 4.40
CA GLY A 102 13.77 -14.36 3.84
C GLY A 102 14.04 -13.03 3.14
N VAL A 103 14.10 -13.04 1.81
CA VAL A 103 14.31 -11.84 0.99
C VAL A 103 13.00 -11.36 0.39
N VAL A 104 12.68 -10.11 0.63
CA VAL A 104 11.52 -9.40 0.07
C VAL A 104 11.98 -8.56 -1.12
N LEU A 105 11.49 -8.84 -2.31
CA LEU A 105 11.62 -7.95 -3.46
C LEU A 105 10.47 -6.93 -3.42
N ALA A 106 10.81 -5.66 -3.19
CA ALA A 106 9.87 -4.56 -3.08
C ALA A 106 9.76 -3.81 -4.41
N VAL A 107 8.71 -4.04 -5.20
CA VAL A 107 8.44 -3.27 -6.42
C VAL A 107 7.61 -2.05 -6.04
N THR A 108 8.19 -0.85 -6.20
CA THR A 108 7.60 0.40 -5.73
C THR A 108 7.10 1.28 -6.87
N PRO A 109 5.93 1.94 -6.75
CA PRO A 109 5.31 2.71 -7.81
C PRO A 109 5.85 4.14 -7.88
N ALA A 110 5.71 4.80 -9.04
CA ALA A 110 6.02 6.22 -9.20
C ALA A 110 5.06 7.15 -8.42
N THR A 111 3.84 6.73 -8.18
CA THR A 111 2.80 7.55 -7.54
C THR A 111 3.07 7.81 -6.05
N ASN A 112 3.60 6.80 -5.34
CA ASN A 112 3.88 6.84 -3.91
C ASN A 112 5.27 6.25 -3.58
N PRO A 113 6.35 6.74 -4.18
CA PRO A 113 7.64 6.05 -4.18
C PRO A 113 8.23 5.93 -2.78
N VAL A 114 8.42 7.05 -2.09
CA VAL A 114 9.11 7.12 -0.80
C VAL A 114 8.34 6.41 0.31
N CYS A 115 7.06 6.71 0.46
CA CYS A 115 6.25 6.11 1.53
C CYS A 115 6.07 4.60 1.35
N THR A 116 6.10 4.08 0.11
CA THR A 116 6.08 2.64 -0.16
C THR A 116 7.41 1.98 0.22
N VAL A 117 8.54 2.60 -0.11
CA VAL A 117 9.86 2.15 0.38
C VAL A 117 9.87 2.09 1.90
N TYR A 118 9.42 3.15 2.57
CA TYR A 118 9.39 3.21 4.03
C TYR A 118 8.58 2.08 4.64
N SER A 119 7.34 1.92 4.20
CA SER A 119 6.47 0.88 4.76
C SER A 119 7.01 -0.52 4.53
N THR A 120 7.48 -0.83 3.31
CA THR A 120 7.98 -2.16 2.99
C THR A 120 9.24 -2.49 3.77
N VAL A 121 10.19 -1.55 3.85
CA VAL A 121 11.45 -1.74 4.59
C VAL A 121 11.17 -1.93 6.08
N ILE A 122 10.38 -1.06 6.71
CA ILE A 122 10.08 -1.12 8.13
C ILE A 122 9.38 -2.43 8.50
N LEU A 123 8.37 -2.83 7.74
CA LEU A 123 7.63 -4.08 8.00
C LEU A 123 8.50 -5.33 7.78
N ALA A 124 9.34 -5.33 6.76
CA ALA A 124 10.28 -6.42 6.52
C ALA A 124 11.32 -6.55 7.64
N LEU A 125 11.90 -5.43 8.07
CA LEU A 125 12.85 -5.44 9.20
C LEU A 125 12.20 -5.83 10.52
N MET A 126 10.96 -5.38 10.78
CA MET A 126 10.19 -5.76 11.96
C MET A 126 9.96 -7.27 12.05
N THR A 127 9.96 -7.94 10.93
CA THR A 127 9.77 -9.40 10.79
C THR A 127 11.07 -10.13 10.43
N ARG A 128 12.22 -9.50 10.57
CA ARG A 128 13.58 -10.02 10.34
C ARG A 128 13.87 -10.46 8.90
N ASN A 129 13.22 -9.85 7.91
CA ASN A 129 13.49 -10.07 6.50
C ASN A 129 14.48 -9.04 5.95
N ALA A 130 15.21 -9.41 4.88
CA ALA A 130 15.95 -8.47 4.04
C ALA A 130 15.07 -7.93 2.91
N VAL A 131 15.43 -6.77 2.38
CA VAL A 131 14.68 -6.11 1.30
C VAL A 131 15.60 -5.71 0.16
N VAL A 132 15.16 -6.02 -1.06
CA VAL A 132 15.73 -5.45 -2.29
C VAL A 132 14.64 -4.58 -2.94
N VAL A 133 14.86 -3.28 -3.01
CA VAL A 133 13.92 -2.33 -3.59
C VAL A 133 14.16 -2.23 -5.09
N ALA A 134 13.10 -2.43 -5.86
CA ALA A 134 13.04 -2.24 -7.30
C ALA A 134 12.14 -1.03 -7.62
N PRO A 135 12.71 0.16 -7.80
CA PRO A 135 11.95 1.37 -8.08
C PRO A 135 11.28 1.37 -9.44
N ASP A 136 10.13 2.05 -9.56
CA ASP A 136 9.61 2.46 -10.85
C ASP A 136 10.63 3.39 -11.54
N PRO A 137 10.91 3.24 -12.85
CA PRO A 137 11.85 4.11 -13.57
C PRO A 137 11.54 5.62 -13.47
N LEU A 138 10.26 6.00 -13.35
CA LEU A 138 9.85 7.39 -13.18
C LEU A 138 10.13 7.98 -11.80
N ALA A 139 10.50 7.15 -10.81
CA ALA A 139 10.77 7.53 -9.43
C ALA A 139 12.05 6.86 -8.89
N GLN A 140 13.00 6.60 -9.79
CA GLN A 140 14.22 5.86 -9.51
C GLN A 140 15.06 6.52 -8.42
N ASN A 141 15.30 7.84 -8.56
CA ASN A 141 16.24 8.54 -7.69
C ASN A 141 15.68 8.75 -6.28
N CYS A 142 14.45 9.20 -6.13
CA CYS A 142 13.83 9.44 -4.83
C CYS A 142 13.59 8.13 -4.06
N SER A 143 13.25 7.04 -4.75
CA SER A 143 13.13 5.72 -4.14
C SER A 143 14.49 5.17 -3.70
N ALA A 144 15.51 5.31 -4.52
CA ALA A 144 16.86 4.87 -4.19
C ALA A 144 17.44 5.66 -3.01
N ASP A 145 17.25 6.98 -2.98
CA ASP A 145 17.66 7.83 -1.87
C ASP A 145 16.94 7.43 -0.56
N ALA A 146 15.63 7.20 -0.62
CA ALA A 146 14.86 6.69 0.51
C ALA A 146 15.41 5.35 1.02
N ALA A 147 15.64 4.39 0.12
CA ALA A 147 16.15 3.07 0.49
C ALA A 147 17.55 3.14 1.12
N ARG A 148 18.46 3.97 0.57
CA ARG A 148 19.82 4.17 1.12
C ARG A 148 19.77 4.83 2.49
N THR A 149 18.91 5.84 2.67
CA THR A 149 18.68 6.48 3.98
C THR A 149 18.31 5.46 5.05
N LEU A 150 17.36 4.58 4.75
CA LEU A 150 16.92 3.53 5.67
C LEU A 150 17.98 2.44 5.87
N ALA A 151 18.72 2.06 4.81
CA ALA A 151 19.81 1.09 4.88
C ALA A 151 20.92 1.57 5.82
N ASP A 152 21.35 2.83 5.68
CA ASP A 152 22.37 3.44 6.52
C ASP A 152 21.95 3.49 8.00
N ALA A 153 20.69 3.85 8.27
CA ALA A 153 20.14 3.84 9.62
C ALA A 153 20.10 2.43 10.21
N ALA A 154 19.68 1.43 9.42
CA ALA A 154 19.62 0.03 9.86
C ALA A 154 21.02 -0.48 10.25
N VAL A 155 22.02 -0.27 9.39
CA VAL A 155 23.40 -0.73 9.63
C VAL A 155 24.02 -0.01 10.82
N LYS A 156 23.81 1.32 10.97
CA LYS A 156 24.26 2.09 12.14
C LYS A 156 23.64 1.58 13.45
N ALA A 157 22.40 1.09 13.38
CA ALA A 157 21.71 0.52 14.53
C ALA A 157 22.05 -0.96 14.80
N GLY A 158 22.89 -1.59 13.99
CA GLY A 158 23.39 -2.95 14.20
C GLY A 158 22.80 -4.03 13.28
N ALA A 159 22.04 -3.66 12.26
CA ALA A 159 21.57 -4.61 11.26
C ALA A 159 22.73 -5.11 10.38
N PRO A 160 22.66 -6.35 9.84
CA PRO A 160 23.65 -6.86 8.93
C PRO A 160 23.78 -6.00 7.66
N ASP A 161 25.02 -5.88 7.15
CA ASP A 161 25.26 -5.22 5.88
C ASP A 161 24.48 -5.90 4.73
N GLY A 162 23.82 -5.11 3.87
CA GLY A 162 23.01 -5.62 2.78
C GLY A 162 21.57 -6.00 3.17
N ILE A 163 21.13 -5.70 4.40
CA ILE A 163 19.76 -5.96 4.84
C ILE A 163 18.71 -5.17 4.05
N VAL A 164 19.05 -3.97 3.61
CA VAL A 164 18.26 -3.16 2.68
C VAL A 164 19.13 -2.78 1.50
N GLN A 165 18.69 -3.09 0.31
CA GLN A 165 19.37 -2.78 -0.93
C GLN A 165 18.40 -2.20 -1.94
N VAL A 166 18.91 -1.52 -2.97
CA VAL A 166 18.12 -0.92 -4.03
C VAL A 166 18.79 -1.18 -5.38
N ILE A 167 17.97 -1.40 -6.40
CA ILE A 167 18.41 -1.51 -7.79
C ILE A 167 18.63 -0.10 -8.34
N ASP A 168 19.82 0.19 -8.82
CA ASP A 168 20.19 1.52 -9.30
C ASP A 168 19.49 1.91 -10.62
N GLU A 169 19.19 0.94 -11.48
CA GLU A 169 18.44 1.14 -12.71
C GLU A 169 17.46 -0.01 -12.91
N SER A 170 16.17 0.25 -12.74
CA SER A 170 15.10 -0.72 -12.92
C SER A 170 14.63 -0.77 -14.39
N SER A 171 14.23 -1.96 -14.82
CA SER A 171 13.46 -2.17 -16.04
C SER A 171 12.45 -3.30 -15.82
N ASN A 172 11.37 -3.33 -16.58
CA ASN A 172 10.35 -4.37 -16.44
C ASN A 172 10.94 -5.78 -16.57
N SER A 173 11.80 -6.00 -17.56
CA SER A 173 12.43 -7.29 -17.79
C SER A 173 13.38 -7.72 -16.65
N LEU A 174 14.07 -6.76 -16.02
CA LEU A 174 14.88 -7.02 -14.85
C LEU A 174 14.03 -7.38 -13.63
N VAL A 175 12.97 -6.61 -13.39
CA VAL A 175 12.03 -6.87 -12.29
C VAL A 175 11.37 -8.23 -12.44
N GLU A 176 10.88 -8.59 -13.63
CA GLU A 176 10.33 -9.91 -13.93
C GLU A 176 11.33 -11.05 -13.66
N ALA A 177 12.58 -10.87 -14.07
CA ALA A 177 13.63 -11.84 -13.80
C ALA A 177 13.93 -12.00 -12.31
N LEU A 178 13.93 -10.90 -11.54
CA LEU A 178 14.11 -10.93 -10.09
C LEU A 178 12.90 -11.52 -9.34
N MET A 179 11.69 -11.31 -9.85
CA MET A 179 10.48 -11.94 -9.31
C MET A 179 10.51 -13.47 -9.49
N ALA A 180 11.10 -13.95 -10.57
CA ALA A 180 11.23 -15.37 -10.88
C ALA A 180 12.48 -16.02 -10.25
N ASP A 181 13.39 -15.24 -9.67
CA ASP A 181 14.63 -15.74 -9.09
C ASP A 181 14.37 -16.50 -7.77
N GLU A 182 14.92 -17.70 -7.64
CA GLU A 182 14.77 -18.57 -6.45
C GLU A 182 15.25 -17.95 -5.13
N ARG A 183 16.03 -16.87 -5.20
CA ARG A 183 16.51 -16.11 -4.05
C ARG A 183 15.52 -15.07 -3.55
N THR A 184 14.46 -14.81 -4.29
CA THR A 184 13.33 -13.98 -3.88
C THR A 184 12.32 -14.85 -3.18
N ASP A 185 12.15 -14.65 -1.88
CA ASP A 185 11.20 -15.43 -1.06
C ASP A 185 9.79 -14.82 -1.05
N VAL A 186 9.70 -13.48 -1.16
CA VAL A 186 8.42 -12.74 -1.20
C VAL A 186 8.52 -11.61 -2.21
N VAL A 187 7.47 -11.41 -2.99
CA VAL A 187 7.30 -10.22 -3.84
C VAL A 187 6.25 -9.31 -3.22
N ALA A 188 6.70 -8.12 -2.80
CA ALA A 188 5.82 -7.05 -2.34
C ALA A 188 5.68 -6.03 -3.48
N ALA A 189 4.64 -6.19 -4.30
CA ALA A 189 4.41 -5.35 -5.46
C ALA A 189 3.27 -4.37 -5.20
N THR A 190 3.52 -3.09 -5.48
CA THR A 190 2.50 -2.02 -5.41
C THR A 190 2.47 -1.29 -6.75
N GLY A 191 1.30 -1.23 -7.38
CA GLY A 191 1.12 -0.49 -8.64
C GLY A 191 1.68 -1.18 -9.88
N VAL A 192 1.92 -2.50 -9.86
CA VAL A 192 2.27 -3.30 -11.05
C VAL A 192 1.02 -3.87 -11.74
N ALA A 193 1.18 -4.22 -13.03
CA ALA A 193 0.14 -4.91 -13.78
C ALA A 193 -0.26 -6.22 -13.07
N GLY A 194 -1.53 -6.34 -12.68
CA GLY A 194 -2.05 -7.50 -11.92
C GLY A 194 -2.46 -7.18 -10.48
N ALA A 195 -1.85 -6.17 -9.83
CA ALA A 195 -2.43 -5.54 -8.64
C ALA A 195 -3.26 -4.35 -9.13
N GLY A 196 -4.53 -4.55 -9.42
CA GLY A 196 -5.39 -3.51 -9.98
C GLY A 196 -5.43 -2.26 -9.10
N PRO A 197 -5.42 -1.05 -9.68
CA PRO A 197 -5.65 0.16 -8.92
C PRO A 197 -7.07 0.08 -8.35
N GLY A 198 -7.21 0.22 -7.02
CA GLY A 198 -8.51 0.16 -6.37
C GLY A 198 -9.44 1.25 -6.89
N ASN A 199 -10.64 0.87 -7.29
CA ASN A 199 -11.69 1.80 -7.72
C ASN A 199 -12.64 2.03 -6.55
N VAL A 200 -12.40 3.10 -5.78
CA VAL A 200 -13.04 3.35 -4.49
C VAL A 200 -14.36 4.10 -4.65
N PRO A 201 -15.53 3.48 -4.37
CA PRO A 201 -16.78 4.19 -4.23
C PRO A 201 -16.88 4.90 -2.88
N VAL A 202 -17.57 6.04 -2.85
CA VAL A 202 -18.11 6.64 -1.64
C VAL A 202 -19.62 6.77 -1.80
N PHE A 203 -20.38 6.15 -0.91
CA PHE A 203 -21.84 6.27 -0.88
C PHE A 203 -22.27 7.26 0.22
N VAL A 204 -23.18 8.16 -0.12
CA VAL A 204 -23.77 9.12 0.82
C VAL A 204 -25.28 8.95 0.76
N ASP A 205 -25.88 8.52 1.88
CA ASP A 205 -27.32 8.34 2.03
C ASP A 205 -28.02 9.56 2.64
N ALA A 206 -29.34 9.55 2.70
CA ALA A 206 -30.15 10.64 3.19
C ALA A 206 -29.94 10.96 4.69
N SER A 207 -29.45 10.01 5.49
CA SER A 207 -29.20 10.19 6.93
C SER A 207 -27.89 10.89 7.24
N ALA A 208 -26.99 11.03 6.25
CA ALA A 208 -25.64 11.55 6.45
C ALA A 208 -25.62 13.01 6.90
N ASP A 209 -24.64 13.38 7.75
CA ASP A 209 -24.26 14.78 7.93
C ASP A 209 -23.63 15.31 6.64
N ILE A 210 -24.48 15.99 5.83
CA ILE A 210 -24.10 16.48 4.49
C ILE A 210 -22.88 17.41 4.54
N ALA A 211 -22.80 18.30 5.53
CA ALA A 211 -21.70 19.27 5.62
C ALA A 211 -20.37 18.56 5.93
N ALA A 212 -20.39 17.63 6.88
CA ALA A 212 -19.22 16.84 7.23
C ALA A 212 -18.82 15.87 6.11
N ALA A 213 -19.77 15.20 5.46
CA ALA A 213 -19.54 14.31 4.33
C ALA A 213 -18.88 15.06 3.17
N ALA A 214 -19.45 16.20 2.75
CA ALA A 214 -18.91 17.01 1.67
C ALA A 214 -17.46 17.44 1.91
N ARG A 215 -17.14 17.94 3.12
CA ARG A 215 -15.77 18.32 3.48
C ARG A 215 -14.82 17.14 3.43
N ARG A 216 -15.20 16.01 4.05
CA ARG A 216 -14.37 14.80 4.13
C ARG A 216 -14.09 14.21 2.77
N ILE A 217 -15.10 14.17 1.88
CA ILE A 217 -14.96 13.66 0.52
C ILE A 217 -14.01 14.56 -0.30
N VAL A 218 -14.20 15.89 -0.26
CA VAL A 218 -13.33 16.80 -1.01
C VAL A 218 -11.90 16.78 -0.48
N ASP A 219 -11.71 16.81 0.84
CA ASP A 219 -10.38 16.75 1.45
C ASP A 219 -9.65 15.44 1.11
N SER A 220 -10.35 14.31 1.20
CA SER A 220 -9.81 13.00 0.87
C SER A 220 -9.51 12.86 -0.63
N LYS A 221 -10.43 13.32 -1.51
CA LYS A 221 -10.24 13.28 -2.96
C LYS A 221 -9.12 14.19 -3.45
N ALA A 222 -8.95 15.37 -2.84
CA ALA A 222 -7.89 16.32 -3.21
C ALA A 222 -6.51 15.91 -2.67
N PHE A 223 -6.47 15.08 -1.61
CA PHE A 223 -5.24 14.70 -0.95
C PHE A 223 -4.23 14.08 -1.92
N ASP A 224 -3.05 14.69 -1.97
CA ASP A 224 -1.93 14.34 -2.85
C ASP A 224 -2.34 14.23 -4.34
N ASN A 225 -3.19 15.12 -4.82
CA ASN A 225 -3.78 15.09 -6.16
C ASN A 225 -4.37 13.72 -6.53
N SER A 226 -4.91 13.00 -5.54
CA SER A 226 -5.58 11.71 -5.74
C SER A 226 -4.69 10.60 -6.31
N VAL A 227 -3.39 10.62 -6.06
CA VAL A 227 -2.47 9.54 -6.48
C VAL A 227 -2.45 8.37 -5.51
N SER A 228 -3.17 8.43 -4.39
CA SER A 228 -3.34 7.26 -3.54
C SER A 228 -4.44 6.35 -4.09
N CYS A 229 -4.19 5.06 -4.06
CA CYS A 229 -5.19 4.06 -4.46
C CYS A 229 -6.44 4.06 -3.56
N THR A 230 -6.37 4.73 -2.40
CA THR A 230 -7.46 4.89 -1.44
C THR A 230 -8.29 6.16 -1.65
N ASN A 231 -7.89 7.07 -2.54
CA ASN A 231 -8.74 8.22 -2.85
C ASN A 231 -10.04 7.80 -3.53
N GLU A 232 -11.14 8.40 -3.15
CA GLU A 232 -12.45 8.14 -3.71
C GLU A 232 -12.45 8.37 -5.23
N SER A 233 -12.96 7.43 -5.98
CA SER A 233 -13.03 7.49 -7.44
C SER A 233 -14.41 7.90 -7.94
N VAL A 234 -15.46 7.38 -7.29
CA VAL A 234 -16.85 7.61 -7.67
C VAL A 234 -17.67 7.93 -6.43
N LEU A 235 -18.39 9.05 -6.50
CA LEU A 235 -19.43 9.43 -5.56
C LEU A 235 -20.77 8.85 -6.03
N VAL A 236 -21.40 8.06 -5.19
CA VAL A 236 -22.79 7.62 -5.32
C VAL A 236 -23.60 8.41 -4.29
N ALA A 237 -24.51 9.25 -4.72
CA ALA A 237 -25.31 10.10 -3.83
C ALA A 237 -26.80 9.75 -3.96
N GLU A 238 -27.50 9.71 -2.84
CA GLU A 238 -28.94 9.60 -2.87
C GLU A 238 -29.56 10.87 -3.49
N GLU A 239 -30.56 10.73 -4.35
CA GLU A 239 -31.15 11.81 -5.13
C GLU A 239 -31.69 12.93 -4.23
N SER A 240 -32.31 12.58 -3.10
CA SER A 240 -32.91 13.49 -2.14
C SER A 240 -31.93 14.53 -1.56
N ILE A 241 -30.66 14.20 -1.46
CA ILE A 241 -29.60 15.02 -0.84
C ILE A 241 -28.61 15.61 -1.84
N THR A 242 -28.63 15.17 -3.09
CA THR A 242 -27.59 15.49 -4.10
C THR A 242 -27.37 16.99 -4.26
N GLY A 243 -28.44 17.79 -4.33
CA GLY A 243 -28.32 19.25 -4.46
C GLY A 243 -27.63 19.91 -3.25
N ALA A 244 -27.98 19.50 -2.05
CA ALA A 244 -27.37 20.00 -0.82
C ALA A 244 -25.89 19.55 -0.70
N LEU A 245 -25.59 18.30 -1.06
CA LEU A 245 -24.25 17.74 -1.06
C LEU A 245 -23.33 18.46 -2.06
N CYS A 246 -23.76 18.64 -3.31
CA CYS A 246 -23.03 19.39 -4.33
C CYS A 246 -22.74 20.83 -3.89
N SER A 247 -23.74 21.52 -3.33
CA SER A 247 -23.59 22.87 -2.80
C SER A 247 -22.57 22.93 -1.64
N ALA A 248 -22.58 21.92 -0.76
CA ALA A 248 -21.63 21.81 0.33
C ALA A 248 -20.20 21.50 -0.20
N MET A 249 -20.05 20.58 -1.15
CA MET A 249 -18.76 20.25 -1.77
C MET A 249 -18.14 21.47 -2.48
N THR A 250 -18.97 22.30 -3.15
CA THR A 250 -18.49 23.51 -3.80
C THR A 250 -17.87 24.50 -2.79
N ARG A 251 -18.43 24.62 -1.59
CA ARG A 251 -17.84 25.46 -0.52
C ARG A 251 -16.45 24.97 -0.05
N HIS A 252 -16.12 23.71 -0.32
CA HIS A 252 -14.82 23.11 0.02
C HIS A 252 -13.86 23.00 -1.18
N GLY A 253 -14.18 23.66 -2.31
CA GLY A 253 -13.32 23.73 -3.49
C GLY A 253 -13.60 22.66 -4.55
N ALA A 254 -14.74 22.00 -4.53
CA ALA A 254 -15.19 21.18 -5.63
C ALA A 254 -15.86 22.01 -6.72
N HIS A 255 -15.57 21.72 -7.98
CA HIS A 255 -16.27 22.28 -9.14
C HIS A 255 -17.17 21.22 -9.76
N ILE A 256 -18.48 21.41 -9.68
CA ILE A 256 -19.47 20.48 -10.22
C ILE A 256 -19.67 20.81 -11.71
N LEU A 257 -19.35 19.85 -12.58
CA LEU A 257 -19.45 20.01 -14.02
C LEU A 257 -20.89 19.81 -14.50
N ASP A 258 -21.28 20.56 -15.51
CA ASP A 258 -22.47 20.24 -16.29
C ASP A 258 -22.19 19.05 -17.24
N VAL A 259 -23.23 18.53 -17.90
CA VAL A 259 -23.15 17.36 -18.78
C VAL A 259 -22.17 17.58 -19.95
N ASP A 260 -22.13 18.79 -20.54
CA ASP A 260 -21.25 19.09 -21.66
C ASP A 260 -19.80 19.22 -21.22
N ALA A 261 -19.55 19.82 -20.07
CA ALA A 261 -18.23 19.91 -19.46
C ALA A 261 -17.71 18.50 -19.05
N ALA A 262 -18.56 17.66 -18.47
CA ALA A 262 -18.23 16.27 -18.13
C ALA A 262 -17.87 15.46 -19.39
N ARG A 263 -18.58 15.67 -20.50
CA ARG A 263 -18.28 15.02 -21.80
C ARG A 263 -16.90 15.44 -22.33
N ARG A 264 -16.56 16.75 -22.28
CA ARG A 264 -15.24 17.25 -22.69
C ARG A 264 -14.13 16.67 -21.79
N LEU A 265 -14.36 16.67 -20.48
CA LEU A 265 -13.41 16.09 -19.53
C LEU A 265 -13.17 14.60 -19.80
N ARG A 266 -14.24 13.82 -19.99
CA ARG A 266 -14.16 12.39 -20.36
C ARG A 266 -13.32 12.18 -21.62
N ALA A 267 -13.59 12.92 -22.68
CA ALA A 267 -12.88 12.81 -23.95
C ALA A 267 -11.37 13.13 -23.81
N PHE A 268 -10.99 14.09 -22.95
CA PHE A 268 -9.60 14.40 -22.67
C PHE A 268 -8.93 13.33 -21.80
N MET A 269 -9.63 12.84 -20.78
CA MET A 269 -9.06 11.89 -19.82
C MET A 269 -8.95 10.47 -20.36
N PHE A 270 -9.83 10.08 -21.29
CA PHE A 270 -9.94 8.70 -21.76
C PHE A 270 -9.96 8.65 -23.28
N ALA A 271 -8.90 9.15 -23.91
CA ALA A 271 -8.70 8.98 -25.33
C ALA A 271 -8.55 7.47 -25.63
N ASP A 272 -9.24 7.01 -26.67
CA ASP A 272 -9.22 5.60 -27.11
C ASP A 272 -9.56 4.55 -26.00
N GLY A 273 -10.36 4.96 -25.02
CA GLY A 273 -10.80 4.08 -23.93
C GLY A 273 -9.73 3.80 -22.86
N HIS A 274 -8.59 4.48 -22.89
CA HIS A 274 -7.52 4.36 -21.91
C HIS A 274 -7.32 5.66 -21.15
N LEU A 275 -6.96 5.56 -19.86
CA LEU A 275 -6.63 6.74 -19.06
C LEU A 275 -5.40 7.44 -19.65
N ASN A 276 -5.53 8.74 -19.90
CA ASN A 276 -4.41 9.58 -20.27
C ASN A 276 -3.40 9.66 -19.11
N ALA A 277 -2.20 9.13 -19.30
CA ALA A 277 -1.18 9.08 -18.27
C ALA A 277 -0.77 10.48 -17.76
N ASP A 278 -0.90 11.52 -18.59
CA ASP A 278 -0.52 12.89 -18.24
C ASP A 278 -1.39 13.49 -17.12
N VAL A 279 -2.59 12.95 -16.85
CA VAL A 279 -3.47 13.45 -15.78
C VAL A 279 -3.12 12.91 -14.40
N VAL A 280 -2.31 11.84 -14.33
CA VAL A 280 -1.99 11.18 -13.06
C VAL A 280 -1.23 12.13 -12.14
N GLY A 281 -1.80 12.39 -10.97
CA GLY A 281 -1.21 13.26 -9.95
C GLY A 281 -1.18 14.75 -10.28
N ARG A 282 -1.79 15.19 -11.39
CA ARG A 282 -1.94 16.61 -11.72
C ARG A 282 -3.07 17.24 -10.91
N ASP A 283 -2.95 18.53 -10.66
CA ASP A 283 -4.01 19.28 -9.97
C ASP A 283 -5.26 19.48 -10.83
N ALA A 284 -6.39 19.77 -10.17
CA ALA A 284 -7.68 19.92 -10.82
C ALA A 284 -7.70 21.07 -11.85
N THR A 285 -7.00 22.16 -11.58
CA THR A 285 -6.96 23.35 -12.45
C THR A 285 -6.17 23.08 -13.72
N TRP A 286 -5.08 22.33 -13.62
CA TRP A 286 -4.30 21.89 -14.80
C TRP A 286 -5.14 20.97 -15.70
N ILE A 287 -5.83 20.00 -15.10
CA ILE A 287 -6.70 19.08 -15.84
C ILE A 287 -7.83 19.84 -16.54
N ALA A 288 -8.50 20.75 -15.80
CA ALA A 288 -9.58 21.58 -16.33
C ALA A 288 -9.11 22.40 -17.54
N ALA A 289 -7.97 23.10 -17.44
CA ALA A 289 -7.42 23.92 -18.51
C ALA A 289 -7.16 23.08 -19.79
N ARG A 290 -6.59 21.86 -19.65
CA ARG A 290 -6.31 20.96 -20.77
C ARG A 290 -7.57 20.36 -21.39
N ALA A 291 -8.62 20.15 -20.59
CA ALA A 291 -9.94 19.72 -21.07
C ALA A 291 -10.79 20.87 -21.65
N GLY A 292 -10.25 22.11 -21.73
CA GLY A 292 -10.97 23.28 -22.21
C GLY A 292 -12.08 23.76 -21.29
N LEU A 293 -11.93 23.51 -19.97
CA LEU A 293 -12.87 23.92 -18.94
C LEU A 293 -12.38 25.17 -18.21
N ARG A 294 -13.31 26.01 -17.76
CA ARG A 294 -13.01 27.18 -16.95
C ARG A 294 -13.43 26.90 -15.51
N VAL A 295 -12.46 26.99 -14.60
CA VAL A 295 -12.66 26.80 -13.16
C VAL A 295 -11.97 27.92 -12.39
N THR A 296 -12.29 28.09 -11.12
CA THR A 296 -11.59 29.06 -10.26
C THR A 296 -10.23 28.51 -9.82
N PRO A 297 -9.25 29.39 -9.52
CA PRO A 297 -7.88 28.95 -9.13
C PRO A 297 -7.82 28.11 -7.86
N ASP A 298 -8.84 28.20 -7.00
CA ASP A 298 -8.99 27.48 -5.75
C ASP A 298 -9.71 26.11 -5.92
N THR A 299 -10.00 25.72 -7.17
CA THR A 299 -10.63 24.43 -7.47
C THR A 299 -9.68 23.28 -7.12
N ARG A 300 -10.13 22.43 -6.18
CA ARG A 300 -9.39 21.28 -5.66
C ARG A 300 -9.81 19.96 -6.29
N VAL A 301 -11.10 19.85 -6.67
CA VAL A 301 -11.71 18.61 -7.20
C VAL A 301 -12.66 18.96 -8.33
N LEU A 302 -12.61 18.24 -9.43
CA LEU A 302 -13.60 18.27 -10.51
C LEU A 302 -14.61 17.13 -10.27
N VAL A 303 -15.89 17.44 -10.15
CA VAL A 303 -16.95 16.44 -10.01
C VAL A 303 -17.67 16.29 -11.33
N ALA A 304 -17.56 15.10 -11.93
CA ALA A 304 -18.09 14.82 -13.28
C ALA A 304 -19.31 13.89 -13.18
N PRO A 305 -20.53 14.39 -13.44
CA PRO A 305 -21.73 13.58 -13.40
C PRO A 305 -21.79 12.57 -14.55
N PHE A 306 -22.35 11.40 -14.29
CA PHE A 306 -22.70 10.37 -15.26
C PHE A 306 -23.93 9.58 -14.79
N GLU A 307 -24.62 8.89 -15.70
CA GLU A 307 -25.94 8.29 -15.40
C GLU A 307 -25.83 6.93 -14.72
N HIS A 308 -25.06 5.99 -15.31
CA HIS A 308 -25.06 4.59 -14.88
C HIS A 308 -23.66 4.06 -14.65
N VAL A 309 -23.46 3.31 -13.57
CA VAL A 309 -22.21 2.58 -13.30
C VAL A 309 -22.18 1.33 -14.17
N MET A 310 -21.34 1.36 -15.20
CA MET A 310 -21.09 0.24 -16.13
C MET A 310 -19.64 0.27 -16.60
N ALA A 311 -19.14 -0.85 -17.10
CA ALA A 311 -17.74 -0.97 -17.52
C ALA A 311 -17.38 -0.04 -18.70
N GLU A 312 -18.33 0.33 -19.52
CA GLU A 312 -18.18 1.22 -20.65
C GLU A 312 -18.16 2.71 -20.26
N GLU A 313 -18.61 3.04 -19.03
CA GLU A 313 -18.60 4.41 -18.53
C GLU A 313 -17.23 4.73 -17.90
N MET A 314 -16.39 5.41 -18.63
CA MET A 314 -15.01 5.69 -18.21
C MET A 314 -14.90 6.57 -16.95
N LEU A 315 -15.91 7.40 -16.65
CA LEU A 315 -15.95 8.18 -15.41
C LEU A 315 -16.24 7.30 -14.18
N ALA A 316 -16.73 6.06 -14.39
CA ALA A 316 -16.88 5.07 -13.32
C ALA A 316 -15.55 4.34 -12.99
N HIS A 317 -14.49 4.53 -13.77
CA HIS A 317 -13.17 3.92 -13.55
C HIS A 317 -12.29 4.77 -12.64
N VAL A 318 -11.18 4.17 -12.17
CA VAL A 318 -10.14 4.86 -11.42
C VAL A 318 -9.45 5.91 -12.30
N LYS A 319 -9.13 7.07 -11.69
CA LYS A 319 -8.61 8.23 -12.45
C LYS A 319 -7.25 8.73 -11.95
N MET A 320 -6.80 8.29 -10.79
CA MET A 320 -5.51 8.69 -10.17
C MET A 320 -5.24 10.21 -10.27
N SER A 321 -6.29 11.00 -10.13
CA SER A 321 -6.30 12.45 -10.28
C SER A 321 -7.49 13.04 -9.53
N PRO A 322 -7.53 14.35 -9.19
CA PRO A 322 -8.61 14.98 -8.45
C PRO A 322 -9.90 15.16 -9.28
N VAL A 323 -10.28 14.10 -9.98
CA VAL A 323 -11.54 13.99 -10.74
C VAL A 323 -12.40 12.92 -10.09
N LEU A 324 -13.56 13.32 -9.57
CA LEU A 324 -14.54 12.46 -8.93
C LEU A 324 -15.71 12.23 -9.89
N GLY A 325 -15.94 10.97 -10.30
CA GLY A 325 -17.17 10.61 -11.01
C GLY A 325 -18.35 10.70 -10.04
N MET A 326 -19.52 11.09 -10.49
CA MET A 326 -20.72 11.19 -9.64
C MET A 326 -21.95 10.61 -10.34
N THR A 327 -22.64 9.72 -9.64
CA THR A 327 -23.98 9.23 -10.05
C THR A 327 -24.96 9.37 -8.91
N THR A 328 -26.26 9.44 -9.23
CA THR A 328 -27.35 9.55 -8.26
C THR A 328 -28.18 8.27 -8.26
N VAL A 329 -28.75 7.97 -7.10
CA VAL A 329 -29.59 6.79 -6.88
C VAL A 329 -30.84 7.17 -6.12
N SER A 330 -31.94 6.44 -6.33
CA SER A 330 -33.24 6.74 -5.69
C SER A 330 -33.36 6.21 -4.26
N ASP A 331 -32.52 5.26 -3.86
CA ASP A 331 -32.66 4.55 -2.59
C ASP A 331 -31.34 3.84 -2.18
N ASP A 332 -31.28 3.43 -0.90
CA ASP A 332 -30.15 2.74 -0.27
C ASP A 332 -29.73 1.47 -1.02
N ALA A 333 -30.69 0.64 -1.41
CA ALA A 333 -30.42 -0.64 -2.06
C ALA A 333 -29.76 -0.43 -3.43
N ARG A 334 -30.15 0.61 -4.17
CA ARG A 334 -29.49 1.01 -5.42
C ARG A 334 -28.13 1.61 -5.16
N GLY A 335 -27.97 2.40 -4.08
CA GLY A 335 -26.71 2.95 -3.63
C GLY A 335 -25.67 1.88 -3.38
N ILE A 336 -26.02 0.86 -2.61
CA ILE A 336 -25.14 -0.29 -2.32
C ILE A 336 -24.78 -1.03 -3.61
N ARG A 337 -25.76 -1.30 -4.48
CA ARG A 337 -25.48 -1.98 -5.77
C ARG A 337 -24.58 -1.16 -6.69
N ALA A 338 -24.78 0.16 -6.79
CA ALA A 338 -23.94 1.05 -7.58
C ALA A 338 -22.50 1.10 -7.04
N ALA A 339 -22.33 1.24 -5.72
CA ALA A 339 -21.02 1.21 -5.08
C ALA A 339 -20.29 -0.13 -5.31
N ARG A 340 -21.01 -1.25 -5.17
CA ARG A 340 -20.46 -2.58 -5.48
C ARG A 340 -20.03 -2.71 -6.94
N ALA A 341 -20.82 -2.19 -7.88
CA ALA A 341 -20.47 -2.20 -9.30
C ALA A 341 -19.18 -1.40 -9.58
N VAL A 342 -19.00 -0.24 -8.93
CA VAL A 342 -17.76 0.55 -9.01
C VAL A 342 -16.55 -0.28 -8.56
N VAL A 343 -16.65 -0.98 -7.42
CA VAL A 343 -15.57 -1.86 -6.94
C VAL A 343 -15.23 -2.92 -7.96
N LEU A 344 -16.24 -3.57 -8.55
CA LEU A 344 -16.05 -4.68 -9.50
C LEU A 344 -15.42 -4.23 -10.83
N ILE A 345 -15.67 -3.00 -11.28
CA ILE A 345 -15.03 -2.43 -12.48
C ILE A 345 -13.50 -2.35 -12.31
N GLY A 346 -13.01 -2.01 -11.12
CA GLY A 346 -11.57 -1.87 -10.84
C GLY A 346 -10.87 -3.15 -10.39
N GLY A 347 -11.60 -4.27 -10.28
CA GLY A 347 -11.13 -5.48 -9.59
C GLY A 347 -11.39 -5.36 -8.08
N ALA A 348 -12.07 -6.35 -7.50
CA ALA A 348 -12.32 -6.40 -6.07
C ALA A 348 -11.02 -6.38 -5.28
N ALA A 349 -10.94 -5.67 -4.17
CA ALA A 349 -9.90 -5.87 -3.16
C ALA A 349 -9.24 -4.62 -2.57
N HIS A 350 -9.84 -3.43 -2.62
CA HIS A 350 -9.16 -2.26 -2.06
C HIS A 350 -9.89 -1.67 -0.85
N SER A 351 -10.81 -0.77 -1.06
CA SER A 351 -11.61 -0.13 -0.01
C SER A 351 -12.88 0.50 -0.59
N ALA A 352 -13.84 0.78 0.30
CA ALA A 352 -15.02 1.57 0.01
C ALA A 352 -15.29 2.52 1.16
N ALA A 353 -16.06 3.59 0.91
CA ALA A 353 -16.48 4.53 1.94
C ALA A 353 -18.00 4.69 1.96
N VAL A 354 -18.55 4.96 3.13
CA VAL A 354 -19.96 5.30 3.31
C VAL A 354 -20.10 6.43 4.32
N HIS A 355 -20.95 7.40 4.00
CA HIS A 355 -21.39 8.43 4.93
C HIS A 355 -22.86 8.20 5.23
N SER A 356 -23.17 7.87 6.46
CA SER A 356 -24.49 7.49 6.93
C SER A 356 -24.57 7.56 8.45
N GLU A 357 -25.72 7.91 8.98
CA GLU A 357 -26.04 7.80 10.41
C GLU A 357 -26.93 6.56 10.69
N ASN A 358 -27.21 5.73 9.67
CA ASN A 358 -28.02 4.53 9.78
C ASN A 358 -27.14 3.27 9.98
N PRO A 359 -27.08 2.67 11.20
CA PRO A 359 -26.23 1.50 11.46
C PRO A 359 -26.59 0.27 10.63
N SER A 360 -27.89 0.10 10.29
CA SER A 360 -28.33 -1.03 9.47
C SER A 360 -27.77 -0.90 8.05
N LEU A 361 -27.88 0.29 7.45
CA LEU A 361 -27.31 0.55 6.14
C LEU A 361 -25.79 0.38 6.12
N ILE A 362 -25.10 0.90 7.13
CA ILE A 362 -23.61 0.73 7.25
C ILE A 362 -23.23 -0.75 7.27
N THR A 363 -23.98 -1.56 8.03
CA THR A 363 -23.75 -3.01 8.12
C THR A 363 -24.03 -3.71 6.80
N ASP A 364 -25.15 -3.40 6.14
CA ASP A 364 -25.54 -3.97 4.86
C ASP A 364 -24.56 -3.57 3.76
N PHE A 365 -24.13 -2.29 3.75
CA PHE A 365 -23.09 -1.83 2.85
C PHE A 365 -21.79 -2.62 3.03
N ALA A 366 -21.29 -2.72 4.25
CA ALA A 366 -20.04 -3.41 4.54
C ALA A 366 -20.11 -4.91 4.17
N ALA A 367 -21.24 -5.58 4.44
CA ALA A 367 -21.44 -6.99 4.13
C ALA A 367 -21.47 -7.29 2.61
N GLN A 368 -21.89 -6.31 1.79
CA GLN A 368 -22.03 -6.49 0.35
C GLN A 368 -20.82 -5.99 -0.46
N MET A 369 -19.89 -5.24 0.18
CA MET A 369 -18.68 -4.75 -0.49
C MET A 369 -17.59 -5.83 -0.50
N PRO A 370 -17.10 -6.27 -1.68
CA PRO A 370 -16.01 -7.24 -1.77
C PRO A 370 -14.64 -6.55 -1.56
N VAL A 371 -14.48 -5.88 -0.43
CA VAL A 371 -13.27 -5.13 -0.06
C VAL A 371 -12.85 -5.45 1.37
N PRO A 372 -11.55 -5.42 1.68
CA PRO A 372 -11.06 -5.69 3.04
C PRO A 372 -11.34 -4.54 4.01
N ARG A 373 -11.71 -3.33 3.51
CA ARG A 373 -11.94 -2.16 4.37
C ARG A 373 -13.11 -1.32 3.89
N VAL A 374 -13.96 -0.95 4.84
CA VAL A 374 -15.01 0.07 4.67
C VAL A 374 -14.76 1.21 5.65
N SER A 375 -14.65 2.43 5.14
CA SER A 375 -14.51 3.66 5.92
C SER A 375 -15.88 4.28 6.16
N VAL A 376 -16.22 4.56 7.41
CA VAL A 376 -17.52 5.11 7.79
C VAL A 376 -17.35 6.52 8.33
N ASN A 377 -18.05 7.49 7.74
CA ASN A 377 -18.05 8.89 8.18
C ASN A 377 -16.65 9.51 8.31
N VAL A 378 -15.69 9.07 7.47
CA VAL A 378 -14.33 9.64 7.37
C VAL A 378 -13.90 9.70 5.90
N GLY A 379 -12.93 10.55 5.58
CA GLY A 379 -12.30 10.51 4.27
C GLY A 379 -11.50 9.23 4.09
N ASN A 380 -11.67 8.54 2.98
CA ASN A 380 -11.06 7.22 2.80
C ASN A 380 -9.52 7.27 2.73
N SER A 381 -8.93 8.35 2.20
CA SER A 381 -7.47 8.54 2.17
C SER A 381 -6.90 9.21 3.40
N THR A 382 -7.69 10.04 4.11
CA THR A 382 -7.21 10.86 5.22
C THR A 382 -7.53 10.27 6.59
N GLY A 383 -8.54 9.39 6.67
CA GLY A 383 -9.03 8.82 7.93
C GLY A 383 -8.28 7.58 8.42
N SER A 384 -7.37 7.00 7.64
CA SER A 384 -6.80 5.69 7.94
C SER A 384 -5.31 5.56 7.60
N ALA A 385 -4.55 6.63 7.73
CA ALA A 385 -3.16 6.74 7.25
C ALA A 385 -2.21 5.60 7.71
N ALA A 386 -2.46 4.96 8.85
CA ALA A 386 -1.64 3.85 9.35
C ALA A 386 -2.14 2.46 8.94
N SER A 387 -3.44 2.29 8.70
CA SER A 387 -4.05 0.98 8.38
C SER A 387 -3.95 0.58 6.89
N GLU A 388 -3.40 1.44 6.04
CA GLU A 388 -3.39 1.28 4.58
C GLU A 388 -2.19 0.52 4.04
N VAL A 389 -1.46 -0.23 4.86
CA VAL A 389 -0.35 -1.04 4.36
C VAL A 389 -0.92 -2.33 3.81
N SER A 390 -0.87 -2.51 2.50
CA SER A 390 -1.26 -3.78 1.83
C SER A 390 -0.41 -4.95 2.32
N LEU A 391 0.86 -4.67 2.60
CA LEU A 391 1.78 -5.64 3.19
C LEU A 391 1.53 -5.72 4.70
N GLN A 392 1.17 -6.90 5.19
CA GLN A 392 1.00 -7.18 6.61
C GLN A 392 2.19 -7.97 7.15
N PRO A 393 2.68 -7.71 8.39
CA PRO A 393 3.77 -8.47 8.99
C PRO A 393 3.54 -9.97 8.97
N GLN A 394 2.28 -10.40 9.14
CA GLN A 394 1.88 -11.81 9.13
C GLN A 394 2.20 -12.52 7.80
N GLY A 395 2.13 -11.81 6.69
CA GLY A 395 2.50 -12.34 5.36
C GLY A 395 4.02 -12.48 5.16
N LEU A 396 4.82 -11.89 6.03
CA LEU A 396 6.29 -11.93 6.00
C LEU A 396 6.89 -12.95 6.97
N ILE A 397 6.05 -13.72 7.65
CA ILE A 397 6.44 -14.69 8.69
C ILE A 397 5.81 -16.05 8.37
N SER A 398 6.60 -17.09 8.48
CA SER A 398 6.11 -18.47 8.62
C SER A 398 6.23 -18.92 10.08
N TRP A 399 5.47 -19.94 10.46
CA TRP A 399 5.43 -20.41 11.83
C TRP A 399 5.90 -21.86 11.94
N THR A 400 6.89 -22.12 12.80
CA THR A 400 7.19 -23.47 13.24
C THR A 400 6.42 -23.75 14.52
N ARG A 401 5.63 -24.82 14.54
CA ARG A 401 4.83 -25.22 15.67
C ARG A 401 5.47 -26.41 16.38
N ILE A 402 5.65 -26.28 17.69
CA ILE A 402 5.94 -27.39 18.60
C ILE A 402 4.60 -27.75 19.24
N ALA A 403 4.15 -28.98 19.01
CA ALA A 403 2.90 -29.48 19.57
C ALA A 403 3.21 -30.58 20.59
N TYR A 404 2.63 -30.47 21.78
CA TYR A 404 2.67 -31.49 22.79
C TYR A 404 1.45 -32.41 22.72
N ASP A 405 1.54 -33.53 23.47
CA ASP A 405 0.43 -34.47 23.62
C ASP A 405 -0.84 -33.72 24.06
N SER A 406 -1.94 -33.99 23.39
CA SER A 406 -3.25 -33.43 23.73
C SER A 406 -3.85 -34.04 25.02
N ASP A 407 -3.30 -35.13 25.53
CA ASP A 407 -3.73 -35.70 26.81
C ASP A 407 -3.53 -34.68 27.93
N VAL A 408 -4.61 -34.37 28.64
CA VAL A 408 -4.60 -33.40 29.75
C VAL A 408 -3.75 -33.88 30.93
N GLY A 409 -3.51 -35.20 31.08
CA GLY A 409 -2.64 -35.80 32.09
C GLY A 409 -1.15 -35.58 31.82
N VAL A 410 -0.76 -35.24 30.60
CA VAL A 410 0.64 -34.97 30.26
C VAL A 410 0.92 -33.48 30.42
N ALA A 411 1.76 -33.13 31.39
CA ALA A 411 2.14 -31.72 31.61
C ALA A 411 3.09 -31.20 30.52
N MET A 412 2.81 -30.00 30.00
CA MET A 412 3.74 -29.26 29.15
C MET A 412 4.74 -28.51 30.05
N PRO A 413 6.07 -28.57 29.79
CA PRO A 413 7.04 -27.74 30.51
C PRO A 413 6.75 -26.25 30.34
N ASN A 414 7.26 -25.44 31.26
CA ASN A 414 7.11 -23.99 31.17
C ASN A 414 8.09 -23.43 30.15
N PHE A 415 7.56 -22.86 29.05
CA PHE A 415 8.31 -22.21 27.97
C PHE A 415 8.26 -20.69 28.07
N ALA A 416 7.64 -20.13 29.10
CA ALA A 416 7.55 -18.66 29.22
C ALA A 416 8.95 -18.04 29.33
N GLY A 417 9.19 -17.01 28.49
CA GLY A 417 10.46 -16.30 28.45
C GLY A 417 11.61 -17.03 27.76
N ILE A 418 11.39 -18.25 27.23
CA ILE A 418 12.41 -18.97 26.47
C ILE A 418 12.38 -18.49 25.02
N THR A 419 13.52 -18.03 24.51
CA THR A 419 13.69 -17.65 23.12
C THR A 419 14.95 -18.30 22.52
N PRO A 420 14.89 -18.82 21.30
CA PRO A 420 16.08 -19.29 20.59
C PRO A 420 16.93 -18.15 20.02
N TRP A 421 16.39 -16.92 20.02
CA TRP A 421 17.03 -15.76 19.44
C TRP A 421 17.98 -15.09 20.41
N ARG A 422 19.03 -14.43 19.89
CA ARG A 422 20.10 -13.86 20.70
C ARG A 422 20.36 -12.41 20.35
N THR A 423 20.73 -11.62 21.35
CA THR A 423 21.38 -10.35 21.13
C THR A 423 22.70 -10.60 20.42
N PRO A 424 22.97 -9.96 19.25
CA PRO A 424 24.23 -10.14 18.56
C PRO A 424 25.41 -9.71 19.44
N GLY A 425 26.34 -10.63 19.68
CA GLY A 425 27.58 -10.34 20.36
C GLY A 425 28.69 -10.08 19.36
N GLY A 426 29.33 -8.92 19.40
CA GLY A 426 30.46 -8.61 18.53
C GLY A 426 30.15 -7.61 17.41
N PRO A 427 31.06 -7.43 16.44
CA PRO A 427 30.89 -6.47 15.35
C PRO A 427 29.72 -6.85 14.45
N VAL A 428 29.05 -5.83 13.90
CA VAL A 428 27.97 -6.01 12.92
C VAL A 428 28.43 -6.91 11.77
N PRO A 429 27.69 -7.97 11.41
CA PRO A 429 28.06 -8.84 10.32
C PRO A 429 28.20 -8.05 9.00
N ARG A 430 29.34 -8.23 8.33
CA ARG A 430 29.60 -7.64 7.01
C ARG A 430 29.59 -8.75 5.98
N TYR A 431 29.00 -8.47 4.83
CA TYR A 431 29.03 -9.39 3.71
C TYR A 431 30.50 -9.65 3.31
N PRO A 432 30.93 -10.90 3.19
CA PRO A 432 32.30 -11.20 2.76
C PRO A 432 32.49 -10.63 1.35
N HIS A 433 33.27 -9.56 1.26
CA HIS A 433 33.74 -9.13 -0.05
C HIS A 433 34.53 -10.29 -0.64
N ALA A 434 34.15 -10.73 -1.81
CA ALA A 434 34.90 -11.76 -2.55
C ALA A 434 36.33 -11.24 -2.78
N SER A 435 37.23 -11.53 -1.86
CA SER A 435 38.61 -11.72 -2.25
C SER A 435 38.60 -12.88 -3.22
N ASN A 436 39.27 -12.76 -4.33
CA ASN A 436 39.20 -13.60 -5.54
C ASN A 436 39.38 -15.12 -5.34
N ASP A 437 39.21 -15.69 -4.16
CA ASP A 437 39.67 -17.05 -3.84
C ASP A 437 38.74 -17.98 -3.06
N GLN A 438 37.44 -17.62 -2.89
CA GLN A 438 36.53 -18.62 -2.32
C GLN A 438 35.23 -18.71 -3.13
N ARG A 439 35.19 -19.69 -4.03
CA ARG A 439 33.96 -20.27 -4.55
C ARG A 439 33.17 -20.79 -3.34
N THR A 440 32.17 -20.06 -2.90
CA THR A 440 31.19 -20.55 -1.93
C THR A 440 30.50 -21.78 -2.51
N ALA A 441 30.47 -22.86 -1.74
CA ALA A 441 29.74 -24.07 -2.11
C ALA A 441 28.30 -23.71 -2.53
N PRO A 442 27.78 -24.37 -3.59
CA PRO A 442 26.42 -24.14 -4.00
C PRO A 442 25.46 -24.41 -2.83
N LEU A 443 24.56 -23.43 -2.55
CA LEU A 443 23.55 -23.59 -1.54
C LEU A 443 22.59 -24.72 -1.95
N PRO A 444 22.06 -25.52 -1.00
CA PRO A 444 21.08 -26.53 -1.33
C PRO A 444 19.86 -25.85 -1.98
N GLN A 445 19.49 -26.37 -3.15
CA GLN A 445 18.31 -25.89 -3.88
C GLN A 445 17.06 -26.07 -3.03
N ARG A 446 16.28 -25.01 -2.85
CA ARG A 446 14.94 -25.09 -2.32
C ARG A 446 13.98 -25.41 -3.46
N ASN A 447 13.34 -26.58 -3.40
CA ASN A 447 12.19 -26.86 -4.24
C ASN A 447 10.98 -26.09 -3.70
N GLY A 448 10.74 -24.88 -4.17
CA GLY A 448 9.57 -24.08 -3.78
C GLY A 448 9.53 -22.78 -4.58
N HIS A 449 8.37 -22.47 -5.12
CA HIS A 449 8.11 -21.19 -5.77
C HIS A 449 8.03 -20.07 -4.75
N PRO A 450 8.40 -18.82 -5.09
CA PRO A 450 8.21 -17.67 -4.22
C PRO A 450 6.72 -17.51 -3.87
N ILE A 451 6.44 -17.19 -2.60
CA ILE A 451 5.08 -16.88 -2.15
C ILE A 451 4.77 -15.48 -2.66
N GLY A 452 3.99 -15.39 -3.73
CA GLY A 452 3.40 -14.14 -4.18
C GLY A 452 2.24 -13.77 -3.26
N ILE A 453 2.35 -12.66 -2.55
CA ILE A 453 1.20 -12.05 -1.88
C ILE A 453 0.54 -11.13 -2.89
N THR A 454 -0.31 -11.70 -3.75
CA THR A 454 -1.29 -10.96 -4.53
C THR A 454 -2.59 -10.93 -3.74
N GLU A 455 -3.14 -9.75 -3.52
CA GLU A 455 -4.52 -9.64 -3.06
C GLU A 455 -5.45 -10.18 -4.14
N ALA A 456 -6.10 -11.26 -3.87
CA ALA A 456 -7.50 -11.67 -4.10
C ALA A 456 -7.60 -13.20 -4.18
N PRO A 457 -8.59 -13.83 -3.57
CA PRO A 457 -8.88 -15.23 -3.87
C PRO A 457 -9.38 -15.33 -5.30
N ALA A 458 -8.81 -16.27 -6.04
CA ALA A 458 -9.28 -16.68 -7.36
C ALA A 458 -10.78 -17.03 -7.31
N GLY A 459 -11.47 -16.63 -8.36
CA GLY A 459 -12.90 -16.84 -8.52
C GLY A 459 -13.32 -18.30 -8.28
N ILE A 460 -14.41 -18.44 -7.58
CA ILE A 460 -15.17 -19.69 -7.53
C ILE A 460 -15.73 -19.89 -8.95
N GLU A 461 -15.19 -20.84 -9.68
CA GLU A 461 -15.82 -21.34 -10.89
C GLU A 461 -17.22 -21.87 -10.52
N GLY A 462 -18.23 -21.30 -11.14
CA GLY A 462 -19.61 -21.77 -11.02
C GLY A 462 -19.74 -23.18 -11.60
N HIS A 463 -20.12 -24.13 -10.78
CA HIS A 463 -20.75 -25.34 -11.26
C HIS A 463 -22.23 -25.05 -11.47
N ASP A 464 -22.66 -25.13 -12.72
CA ASP A 464 -24.05 -25.30 -13.12
C ASP A 464 -24.69 -26.51 -12.40
N HIS A 465 -25.76 -26.22 -11.67
CA HIS A 465 -26.97 -27.06 -11.61
C HIS A 465 -28.15 -26.20 -11.18
#